data_12bd29b0462a7b0ef9582e396c1b8e61
#
_entry.id   12bd29b0462a7b0ef9582e396c1b8e61
#
_cell.length_a   1.000
_cell.length_b   1.000
_cell.length_c   1.000
_cell.angle_alpha   90.00
_cell.angle_beta   90.00
_cell.angle_gamma   90.00
#
_symmetry.space_group_name_H-M   'P 1'
#
loop_
_entity.id
_entity.type
_entity.pdbx_description
1 polymer ?
#
loop_
_entity_poly.entity_id
_entity_poly.type
_entity_poly.pdbx_seq_one_letter_code
_entity_poly.pdbx_strand_id
1 'polypeptide(L)'
;GDIDYIRVIDRQDRTIHTFTMQAVISRNEFQDIAVISLEKLADGRAVLQITGDADVYGIETIIEPTTEVRVNAGTSTARTYINVWSWPCVQYVYGPYYTTWVSPWYWDYRPFWWRPWRPVAYVVYYPRWVSYRSYYSYCDAPRIRYASQIYHPYRATSMVVYNRHHE
;
A
#
# COMPACT_ATOMS: atom_id res chain seq x y z
N GLY A 1 14.03 18.97 -2.35
CA GLY A 1 14.03 18.06 -1.21
C GLY A 1 14.62 16.72 -1.63
N ASP A 2 15.16 15.97 -0.70
CA ASP A 2 15.65 14.63 -0.96
C ASP A 2 14.48 13.73 -1.37
N ILE A 3 14.75 12.77 -2.27
CA ILE A 3 13.75 11.80 -2.73
C ILE A 3 14.06 10.48 -2.05
N ASP A 4 13.10 9.98 -1.27
CA ASP A 4 13.17 8.66 -0.70
C ASP A 4 12.87 7.61 -1.77
N TYR A 5 13.64 6.53 -1.78
CA TYR A 5 13.39 5.40 -2.67
C TYR A 5 12.64 4.31 -1.92
N ILE A 6 11.47 3.97 -2.40
CA ILE A 6 10.66 2.87 -1.91
C ILE A 6 10.69 1.75 -2.95
N ARG A 7 11.13 0.57 -2.54
CA ARG A 7 11.04 -0.63 -3.35
C ARG A 7 9.59 -1.10 -3.43
N VAL A 8 9.22 -1.60 -4.59
CA VAL A 8 7.93 -2.28 -4.78
C VAL A 8 8.22 -3.74 -5.09
N ILE A 9 7.56 -4.64 -4.38
CA ILE A 9 7.72 -6.08 -4.54
C ILE A 9 6.33 -6.67 -4.78
N ASP A 10 6.08 -7.14 -5.99
CA ASP A 10 4.84 -7.82 -6.33
C ASP A 10 4.95 -9.31 -5.99
N ARG A 11 3.92 -9.83 -5.31
CA ARG A 11 3.68 -11.26 -5.12
C ARG A 11 2.25 -11.58 -5.53
N GLN A 12 2.08 -12.70 -6.19
CA GLN A 12 0.79 -13.10 -6.74
C GLN A 12 0.41 -14.51 -6.27
N ASP A 13 -0.85 -14.68 -5.93
CA ASP A 13 -1.51 -15.97 -5.83
C ASP A 13 -2.88 -15.90 -6.51
N ARG A 14 -3.08 -16.72 -7.55
CA ARG A 14 -4.31 -16.74 -8.36
C ARG A 14 -4.66 -15.37 -8.93
N THR A 15 -5.79 -14.79 -8.47
CA THR A 15 -6.31 -13.49 -8.90
C THR A 15 -5.93 -12.36 -7.96
N ILE A 16 -5.08 -12.63 -6.95
CA ILE A 16 -4.67 -11.64 -5.95
C ILE A 16 -3.22 -11.25 -6.20
N HIS A 17 -2.98 -9.95 -6.33
CA HIS A 17 -1.66 -9.34 -6.29
C HIS A 17 -1.45 -8.58 -4.98
N THR A 18 -0.25 -8.65 -4.42
CA THR A 18 0.15 -7.85 -3.28
C THR A 18 1.44 -7.10 -3.59
N PHE A 19 1.36 -5.78 -3.66
CA PHE A 19 2.48 -4.90 -3.92
C PHE A 19 2.99 -4.35 -2.58
N THR A 20 4.05 -4.96 -2.06
CA THR A 20 4.69 -4.48 -0.83
C THR A 20 5.55 -3.26 -1.15
N MET A 21 5.27 -2.16 -0.48
CA MET A 21 6.07 -0.93 -0.51
C MET A 21 7.06 -1.00 0.65
N GLN A 22 8.34 -1.11 0.31
CA GLN A 22 9.41 -1.39 1.27
C GLN A 22 10.48 -0.32 1.24
N ALA A 23 10.76 0.27 2.40
CA ALA A 23 11.88 1.17 2.61
C ALA A 23 13.17 0.39 2.87
N VAL A 24 14.26 0.86 2.28
CA VAL A 24 15.62 0.34 2.52
C VAL A 24 16.28 1.19 3.58
N ILE A 25 16.50 0.62 4.78
CA ILE A 25 17.10 1.30 5.93
C ILE A 25 18.63 1.16 5.89
N SER A 26 19.09 -0.05 5.64
CA SER A 26 20.52 -0.38 5.50
C SER A 26 20.70 -1.53 4.51
N ARG A 27 21.93 -2.02 4.35
CA ARG A 27 22.24 -3.17 3.48
C ARG A 27 21.36 -4.40 3.77
N ASN A 28 21.09 -4.68 5.04
CA ASN A 28 20.41 -5.89 5.49
C ASN A 28 19.14 -5.59 6.30
N GLU A 29 18.70 -4.34 6.31
CA GLU A 29 17.55 -3.91 7.09
C GLU A 29 16.54 -3.19 6.21
N PHE A 30 15.32 -3.67 6.22
CA PHE A 30 14.22 -3.19 5.42
C PHE A 30 13.00 -2.98 6.31
N GLN A 31 12.14 -2.07 5.93
CA GLN A 31 10.86 -1.82 6.60
C GLN A 31 9.74 -1.82 5.57
N ASP A 32 8.78 -2.70 5.75
CA ASP A 32 7.54 -2.63 4.98
C ASP A 32 6.75 -1.40 5.46
N ILE A 33 6.35 -0.56 4.53
CA ILE A 33 5.58 0.66 4.82
C ILE A 33 4.10 0.37 4.68
N ALA A 34 3.73 -0.23 3.56
CA ALA A 34 2.36 -0.57 3.24
C ALA A 34 2.32 -1.69 2.20
N VAL A 35 1.18 -2.35 2.10
CA VAL A 35 0.89 -3.33 1.06
C VAL A 35 -0.37 -2.90 0.31
N ILE A 36 -0.26 -2.76 -1.01
CA ILE A 36 -1.40 -2.59 -1.89
C ILE A 36 -1.86 -3.99 -2.28
N SER A 37 -3.06 -4.36 -1.87
CA SER A 37 -3.70 -5.63 -2.24
C SER A 37 -4.72 -5.38 -3.33
N LEU A 38 -4.68 -6.18 -4.39
CA LEU A 38 -5.55 -6.07 -5.54
C LEU A 38 -6.11 -7.45 -5.87
N GLU A 39 -7.42 -7.57 -6.02
CA GLU A 39 -8.09 -8.82 -6.39
C GLU A 39 -9.06 -8.61 -7.54
N LYS A 40 -8.95 -9.46 -8.57
CA LYS A 40 -9.94 -9.55 -9.64
C LYS A 40 -10.99 -10.57 -9.24
N LEU A 41 -12.23 -10.11 -9.14
CA LEU A 41 -13.38 -10.93 -8.76
C LEU A 41 -13.93 -11.71 -9.96
N ALA A 42 -14.67 -12.79 -9.66
CA ALA A 42 -15.29 -13.64 -10.67
C ALA A 42 -16.33 -12.92 -11.55
N ASP A 43 -16.94 -11.84 -11.06
CA ASP A 43 -17.90 -11.01 -11.77
C ASP A 43 -17.25 -9.93 -12.66
N GLY A 44 -15.92 -9.95 -12.80
CA GLY A 44 -15.16 -9.02 -13.63
C GLY A 44 -14.82 -7.68 -12.97
N ARG A 45 -15.26 -7.45 -11.73
CA ARG A 45 -14.83 -6.28 -10.94
C ARG A 45 -13.44 -6.49 -10.36
N ALA A 46 -12.81 -5.42 -9.91
CA ALA A 46 -11.59 -5.48 -9.11
C ALA A 46 -11.71 -4.64 -7.84
N VAL A 47 -11.15 -5.15 -6.76
CA VAL A 47 -11.09 -4.52 -5.44
C VAL A 47 -9.65 -4.21 -5.10
N LEU A 48 -9.41 -3.02 -4.54
CA LEU A 48 -8.10 -2.58 -4.08
C LEU A 48 -8.20 -2.12 -2.64
N GLN A 49 -7.26 -2.58 -1.81
CA GLN A 49 -7.06 -2.09 -0.45
C GLN A 49 -5.58 -1.80 -0.21
N ILE A 50 -5.29 -0.87 0.67
CA ILE A 50 -3.94 -0.57 1.13
C ILE A 50 -3.89 -0.82 2.63
N THR A 51 -2.98 -1.68 3.05
CA THR A 51 -2.72 -1.98 4.46
C THR A 51 -1.41 -1.32 4.88
N GLY A 52 -1.48 -0.34 5.77
CA GLY A 52 -0.32 0.32 6.36
C GLY A 52 0.30 -0.51 7.48
N ASP A 53 1.63 -0.58 7.53
CA ASP A 53 2.34 -1.36 8.53
C ASP A 53 2.27 -0.72 9.93
N ALA A 54 2.03 -1.54 10.96
CA ALA A 54 1.85 -1.07 12.33
C ALA A 54 3.09 -0.37 12.90
N ASP A 55 4.30 -0.80 12.50
CA ASP A 55 5.55 -0.19 12.99
C ASP A 55 5.75 1.23 12.42
N VAL A 56 5.05 1.57 11.33
CA VAL A 56 5.09 2.90 10.71
C VAL A 56 3.93 3.78 11.15
N TYR A 57 2.74 3.20 11.29
CA TYR A 57 1.51 3.96 11.55
C TYR A 57 0.95 3.78 12.99
N GLY A 58 1.62 2.99 13.82
CA GLY A 58 1.22 2.70 15.20
C GLY A 58 0.18 1.59 15.34
N ILE A 59 -0.66 1.42 14.35
CA ILE A 59 -1.61 0.32 14.20
C ILE A 59 -1.65 -0.12 12.74
N GLU A 60 -2.01 -1.37 12.51
CA GLU A 60 -2.33 -1.80 11.16
C GLU A 60 -3.57 -1.05 10.68
N THR A 61 -3.42 -0.33 9.59
CA THR A 61 -4.47 0.55 9.06
C THR A 61 -4.85 0.11 7.66
N ILE A 62 -6.12 -0.20 7.44
CA ILE A 62 -6.64 -0.59 6.12
C ILE A 62 -7.42 0.58 5.55
N ILE A 63 -7.09 0.96 4.32
CA ILE A 63 -7.85 1.96 3.55
C ILE A 63 -8.24 1.40 2.19
N GLU A 64 -9.34 1.92 1.65
CA GLU A 64 -9.78 1.59 0.30
C GLU A 64 -10.23 2.85 -0.46
N PRO A 65 -10.05 2.92 -1.79
CA PRO A 65 -10.60 4.01 -2.59
C PRO A 65 -12.12 3.99 -2.50
N THR A 66 -12.70 5.17 -2.27
CA THR A 66 -14.15 5.32 -2.15
C THR A 66 -14.67 6.46 -2.98
N THR A 67 -15.96 6.38 -3.33
CA THR A 67 -16.70 7.49 -3.92
C THR A 67 -17.91 7.79 -3.06
N GLU A 68 -18.36 9.04 -3.10
CA GLU A 68 -19.61 9.44 -2.45
C GLU A 68 -20.79 9.08 -3.35
N VAL A 69 -21.76 8.38 -2.79
CA VAL A 69 -23.02 8.04 -3.44
C VAL A 69 -24.15 8.73 -2.69
N ARG A 70 -25.01 9.43 -3.41
CA ARG A 70 -26.23 10.00 -2.82
C ARG A 70 -27.19 8.86 -2.47
N VAL A 71 -27.53 8.76 -1.20
CA VAL A 71 -28.51 7.80 -0.68
C VAL A 71 -29.77 8.59 -0.40
N ASN A 72 -30.84 8.25 -1.08
CA ASN A 72 -32.13 8.95 -1.02
C ASN A 72 -32.11 10.39 -1.62
N ALA A 73 -33.17 10.78 -2.25
CA ALA A 73 -33.30 12.02 -3.00
C ALA A 73 -32.90 13.29 -2.22
N GLY A 74 -31.59 13.52 -2.05
CA GLY A 74 -31.09 14.85 -1.78
C GLY A 74 -30.45 15.16 -0.43
N THR A 75 -30.44 14.28 0.57
CA THR A 75 -30.02 14.68 1.94
C THR A 75 -28.95 13.83 2.62
N SER A 76 -28.64 12.64 2.11
CA SER A 76 -27.61 11.79 2.72
C SER A 76 -26.63 11.29 1.67
N THR A 77 -25.32 11.34 2.00
CA THR A 77 -24.26 10.74 1.21
C THR A 77 -23.66 9.56 1.96
N ALA A 78 -23.49 8.44 1.29
CA ALA A 78 -22.71 7.31 1.80
C ALA A 78 -21.46 7.13 0.96
N ARG A 79 -20.38 6.67 1.57
CA ARG A 79 -19.17 6.26 0.86
C ARG A 79 -19.24 4.78 0.53
N THR A 80 -18.92 4.44 -0.70
CA THR A 80 -18.80 3.06 -1.15
C THR A 80 -17.45 2.84 -1.83
N TYR A 81 -16.90 1.63 -1.74
CA TYR A 81 -15.65 1.29 -2.43
C TYR A 81 -15.83 1.33 -3.94
N ILE A 82 -14.75 1.67 -4.63
CA ILE A 82 -14.73 1.80 -6.09
C ILE A 82 -14.37 0.45 -6.71
N ASN A 83 -15.07 0.08 -7.80
CA ASN A 83 -14.58 -0.94 -8.71
C ASN A 83 -13.40 -0.36 -9.51
N VAL A 84 -12.19 -0.83 -9.20
CA VAL A 84 -10.96 -0.31 -9.81
C VAL A 84 -10.60 -0.98 -11.14
N TRP A 85 -11.45 -1.87 -11.66
CA TRP A 85 -11.16 -2.60 -12.90
C TRP A 85 -10.88 -1.69 -14.10
N SER A 86 -11.54 -0.54 -14.18
CA SER A 86 -11.35 0.43 -15.27
C SER A 86 -10.02 1.21 -15.19
N TRP A 87 -9.26 1.08 -14.11
CA TRP A 87 -7.98 1.78 -14.00
C TRP A 87 -6.93 1.14 -14.91
N PRO A 88 -6.22 1.94 -15.74
CA PRO A 88 -5.24 1.39 -16.68
C PRO A 88 -4.16 0.54 -16.03
N CYS A 89 -3.68 0.93 -14.84
CA CYS A 89 -2.70 0.14 -14.08
C CYS A 89 -3.25 -1.22 -13.63
N VAL A 90 -4.54 -1.29 -13.26
CA VAL A 90 -5.19 -2.56 -12.88
C VAL A 90 -5.33 -3.47 -14.11
N GLN A 91 -5.81 -2.93 -15.23
CA GLN A 91 -5.91 -3.68 -16.47
C GLN A 91 -4.55 -4.19 -16.95
N TYR A 92 -3.49 -3.41 -16.77
CA TYR A 92 -2.12 -3.81 -17.10
C TYR A 92 -1.67 -5.00 -16.24
N VAL A 93 -1.89 -4.96 -14.92
CA VAL A 93 -1.52 -6.04 -13.98
C VAL A 93 -2.20 -7.36 -14.34
N TYR A 94 -3.47 -7.32 -14.79
CA TYR A 94 -4.19 -8.52 -15.24
C TYR A 94 -4.07 -8.79 -16.75
N GLY A 95 -3.25 -8.04 -17.44
CA GLY A 95 -3.01 -8.21 -18.86
C GLY A 95 -2.07 -9.39 -19.17
N PRO A 96 -2.10 -9.91 -20.42
CA PRO A 96 -1.35 -11.10 -20.80
C PRO A 96 0.17 -10.92 -20.82
N TYR A 97 0.64 -9.68 -20.80
CA TYR A 97 2.07 -9.35 -20.84
C TYR A 97 2.64 -8.95 -19.49
N TYR A 98 1.81 -8.95 -18.44
CA TYR A 98 2.30 -8.65 -17.10
C TYR A 98 3.08 -9.83 -16.53
N THR A 99 4.21 -9.51 -15.92
CA THR A 99 4.98 -10.46 -15.12
C THR A 99 5.18 -9.86 -13.73
N THR A 100 5.18 -10.71 -12.72
CA THR A 100 5.45 -10.31 -11.32
C THR A 100 6.71 -9.50 -11.25
N TRP A 101 6.62 -8.30 -10.69
CA TRP A 101 7.69 -7.30 -10.73
C TRP A 101 8.29 -7.03 -9.36
N VAL A 102 9.60 -6.86 -9.33
CA VAL A 102 10.36 -6.46 -8.16
C VAL A 102 11.28 -5.32 -8.55
N SER A 103 11.34 -4.26 -7.75
CA SER A 103 12.25 -3.14 -7.96
C SER A 103 13.70 -3.60 -8.10
N PRO A 104 14.41 -3.22 -9.17
CA PRO A 104 15.76 -3.72 -9.45
C PRO A 104 16.83 -3.10 -8.55
N TRP A 105 16.55 -1.97 -7.92
CA TRP A 105 17.53 -1.26 -7.11
C TRP A 105 17.57 -1.80 -5.67
N TYR A 106 18.81 -1.93 -5.18
CA TYR A 106 19.11 -2.39 -3.83
C TYR A 106 20.36 -1.66 -3.32
N TRP A 107 20.76 -1.91 -2.08
CA TRP A 107 21.80 -1.14 -1.39
C TRP A 107 23.07 -0.95 -2.18
N ASP A 108 23.58 -1.98 -2.83
CA ASP A 108 24.84 -1.95 -3.60
C ASP A 108 24.66 -1.55 -5.07
N TYR A 109 23.43 -1.51 -5.57
CA TYR A 109 23.06 -1.14 -6.93
C TYR A 109 21.92 -0.14 -6.91
N ARG A 110 22.28 1.12 -6.74
CA ARG A 110 21.34 2.24 -6.59
C ARG A 110 21.81 3.47 -7.35
N PRO A 111 20.89 4.37 -7.76
CA PRO A 111 21.28 5.63 -8.37
C PRO A 111 22.00 6.54 -7.38
N PHE A 112 22.85 7.41 -7.87
CA PHE A 112 23.67 8.33 -7.06
C PHE A 112 22.84 9.31 -6.21
N TRP A 113 21.61 9.63 -6.64
CA TRP A 113 20.70 10.54 -5.94
C TRP A 113 19.91 9.87 -4.80
N TRP A 114 19.94 8.55 -4.72
CA TRP A 114 19.21 7.83 -3.68
C TRP A 114 19.85 8.00 -2.30
N ARG A 115 19.00 8.14 -1.29
CA ARG A 115 19.40 8.14 0.13
C ARG A 115 18.63 7.06 0.88
N PRO A 116 19.21 6.46 1.94
CA PRO A 116 18.48 5.58 2.83
C PRO A 116 17.29 6.29 3.45
N TRP A 117 16.15 5.63 3.48
CA TRP A 117 14.96 6.17 4.11
C TRP A 117 15.21 6.40 5.61
N ARG A 118 14.75 7.53 6.11
CA ARG A 118 14.81 7.89 7.53
C ARG A 118 13.40 8.06 8.05
N PRO A 119 13.01 7.33 9.13
CA PRO A 119 11.68 7.49 9.70
C PRO A 119 11.47 8.92 10.20
N VAL A 120 10.32 9.46 9.87
CA VAL A 120 9.86 10.77 10.32
C VAL A 120 8.63 10.56 11.19
N ALA A 121 8.54 11.26 12.31
CA ALA A 121 7.40 11.14 13.22
C ALA A 121 6.08 11.40 12.49
N TYR A 122 5.05 10.62 12.80
CA TYR A 122 3.73 10.69 12.17
C TYR A 122 3.15 12.11 12.14
N VAL A 123 3.31 12.86 13.23
CA VAL A 123 2.84 14.24 13.35
C VAL A 123 3.41 15.18 12.28
N VAL A 124 4.59 14.89 11.75
CA VAL A 124 5.28 15.75 10.76
C VAL A 124 4.67 15.56 9.36
N TYR A 125 4.28 14.36 8.99
CA TYR A 125 3.73 14.11 7.65
C TYR A 125 2.21 14.02 7.61
N TYR A 126 1.54 13.82 8.74
CA TYR A 126 0.09 13.76 8.84
C TYR A 126 -0.63 14.92 8.12
N PRO A 127 -0.24 16.20 8.29
CA PRO A 127 -0.90 17.29 7.59
C PRO A 127 -0.82 17.22 6.07
N ARG A 128 0.19 16.51 5.53
CA ARG A 128 0.41 16.41 4.08
C ARG A 128 -0.57 15.46 3.42
N TRP A 129 -0.94 14.38 4.08
CA TRP A 129 -1.83 13.39 3.49
C TRP A 129 -3.30 13.60 3.86
N VAL A 130 -3.60 14.40 4.87
CA VAL A 130 -4.97 14.68 5.28
C VAL A 130 -5.82 15.29 4.15
N SER A 131 -5.20 16.00 3.22
CA SER A 131 -5.86 16.55 2.02
C SER A 131 -6.39 15.48 1.06
N TYR A 132 -5.90 14.25 1.15
CA TYR A 132 -6.34 13.12 0.32
C TYR A 132 -7.47 12.31 0.94
N ARG A 133 -7.92 12.65 2.15
CA ARG A 133 -8.96 11.91 2.89
C ARG A 133 -10.29 11.77 2.14
N SER A 134 -10.58 12.63 1.19
CA SER A 134 -11.79 12.54 0.36
C SER A 134 -11.77 11.38 -0.63
N TYR A 135 -10.60 10.81 -0.92
CA TYR A 135 -10.42 9.76 -1.94
C TYR A 135 -10.44 8.34 -1.38
N TYR A 136 -10.43 8.17 -0.06
CA TYR A 136 -10.41 6.86 0.57
C TYR A 136 -11.20 6.84 1.88
N SER A 137 -11.54 5.64 2.32
CA SER A 137 -12.13 5.38 3.63
C SER A 137 -11.35 4.32 4.38
N TYR A 138 -11.36 4.41 5.70
CA TYR A 138 -10.84 3.36 6.56
C TYR A 138 -11.78 2.17 6.56
N CYS A 139 -11.21 0.97 6.65
CA CYS A 139 -11.92 -0.29 6.75
C CYS A 139 -11.52 -0.99 8.05
N ASP A 140 -12.51 -1.51 8.76
CA ASP A 140 -12.27 -2.28 10.00
C ASP A 140 -11.81 -3.73 9.72
N ALA A 141 -12.01 -4.19 8.49
CA ALA A 141 -11.64 -5.56 8.09
C ALA A 141 -11.22 -5.64 6.62
N PRO A 142 -10.32 -6.58 6.29
CA PRO A 142 -9.90 -6.78 4.91
C PRO A 142 -11.03 -7.39 4.07
N ARG A 143 -11.30 -6.80 2.90
CA ARG A 143 -12.17 -7.41 1.86
C ARG A 143 -11.44 -8.53 1.13
N ILE A 144 -10.14 -8.31 0.85
CA ILE A 144 -9.27 -9.29 0.19
C ILE A 144 -8.67 -10.19 1.26
N ARG A 145 -9.46 -11.17 1.70
CA ARG A 145 -9.17 -11.99 2.91
C ARG A 145 -7.87 -12.78 2.83
N TYR A 146 -7.47 -13.22 1.64
CA TYR A 146 -6.27 -14.05 1.45
C TYR A 146 -5.01 -13.24 1.17
N ALA A 147 -5.10 -11.92 0.99
CA ALA A 147 -3.93 -11.09 0.71
C ALA A 147 -2.85 -11.19 1.80
N SER A 148 -3.23 -11.19 3.07
CA SER A 148 -2.30 -11.31 4.19
C SER A 148 -1.48 -12.59 4.16
N GLN A 149 -2.04 -13.71 3.69
CA GLN A 149 -1.33 -14.98 3.57
C GLN A 149 -0.22 -14.92 2.52
N ILE A 150 -0.32 -14.00 1.55
CA ILE A 150 0.68 -13.82 0.48
C ILE A 150 1.85 -12.97 0.97
N TYR A 151 1.63 -11.89 1.73
CA TYR A 151 2.69 -10.96 2.10
C TYR A 151 3.22 -11.12 3.53
N HIS A 152 2.40 -11.51 4.51
CA HIS A 152 2.84 -11.64 5.92
C HIS A 152 4.05 -12.55 6.13
N PRO A 153 4.19 -13.70 5.44
CA PRO A 153 5.37 -14.56 5.59
C PRO A 153 6.68 -13.88 5.21
N TYR A 154 6.62 -12.79 4.45
CA TYR A 154 7.77 -12.04 3.94
C TYR A 154 7.88 -10.64 4.55
N ARG A 155 7.08 -10.34 5.58
CA ARG A 155 7.09 -9.02 6.22
C ARG A 155 8.48 -8.70 6.74
N ALA A 156 8.99 -7.52 6.36
CA ALA A 156 10.26 -6.99 6.82
C ALA A 156 10.01 -5.82 7.79
N THR A 157 10.66 -5.87 8.95
CA THR A 157 10.57 -4.85 9.99
C THR A 157 11.95 -4.37 10.40
N SER A 158 12.06 -3.10 10.77
CA SER A 158 13.29 -2.45 11.19
C SER A 158 13.21 -2.07 12.67
N MET A 159 14.20 -2.49 13.44
CA MET A 159 14.32 -2.07 14.84
C MET A 159 14.52 -0.55 14.98
N VAL A 160 15.15 0.08 14.02
CA VAL A 160 15.30 1.55 13.97
C VAL A 160 13.94 2.24 13.87
N VAL A 161 13.06 1.72 13.03
CA VAL A 161 11.70 2.26 12.85
C VAL A 161 10.86 1.98 14.09
N TYR A 162 10.88 0.75 14.57
CA TYR A 162 10.16 0.34 15.77
C TYR A 162 10.50 1.21 16.98
N ASN A 163 11.79 1.34 17.31
CA ASN A 163 12.23 2.13 18.46
C ASN A 163 11.80 3.60 18.34
N ARG A 164 11.92 4.18 17.15
CA ARG A 164 11.56 5.59 16.93
C ARG A 164 10.07 5.86 17.04
N HIS A 165 9.25 4.85 16.85
CA HIS A 165 7.80 4.99 17.00
C HIS A 165 7.35 4.84 18.45
N HIS A 166 8.16 4.18 19.29
CA HIS A 166 7.86 3.92 20.70
C HIS A 166 8.62 4.88 21.66
N GLU A 167 9.44 5.79 21.14
CA GLU A 167 10.03 6.94 21.86
C GLU A 167 9.04 8.13 21.91
#